data_95778c249cc1be49e23b08e4005a595c
#
_entry.id   95778c249cc1be49e23b08e4005a595c
#
_cell.length_a   1.000
_cell.length_b   1.000
_cell.length_c   1.000
_cell.angle_alpha   90.00
_cell.angle_beta   90.00
_cell.angle_gamma   90.00
#
_symmetry.space_group_name_H-M   'P 1'
#
loop_
_entity.id
_entity.type
_entity.pdbx_description
1 polymer ?
#
loop_
_entity_poly.entity_id
_entity_poly.type
_entity_poly.pdbx_seq_one_letter_code
_entity_poly.pdbx_strand_id
1 'polypeptide(L)'
;MPHTPVTILTGFLGSGKTTLLNRALRAPTMANTAVVINEFGEISLDHALAGQSNDTIMVLENGCLCCTVFGDLVTKLNELYHTREDGAIPYFDHVVIETSGLADPSPLHQAFLSDPTLAGLYRLSGVVVTVDAVNGPGTLDKHIESVRQVALADHILITKLDLTGSAKPGEAAAALATRLRDINPAAEILRIDDPAFNISALLRGPGFDPAAPKKDVRAWLNSAAYEGHDVHDHAHHRSDHSHHHGPHDRDIASFCFVRETPIPHEALRLLLDALQQNLGPNLLRVKGIVHVAEEPERPAVIQGAQHLLHNLAWLDRWPDADRRTKIVFITQGFERTEVEDMIAVLDRVAARTAAARARAAQGLH
;
A
#
# COMPACT_ATOMS: atom_id res chain seq x y z
N MET A 1 7.74 13.14 -19.93
CA MET A 1 6.27 13.10 -20.08
C MET A 1 5.69 12.81 -18.70
N PRO A 2 4.47 13.28 -18.36
CA PRO A 2 3.88 12.90 -17.08
C PRO A 2 3.60 11.39 -17.06
N HIS A 3 3.94 10.73 -15.94
CA HIS A 3 3.69 9.29 -15.76
C HIS A 3 2.17 9.02 -15.73
N THR A 4 1.74 7.94 -16.37
CA THR A 4 0.34 7.52 -16.34
C THR A 4 -0.02 6.98 -14.95
N PRO A 5 -0.99 7.56 -14.24
CA PRO A 5 -1.39 7.10 -12.92
C PRO A 5 -2.05 5.72 -12.99
N VAL A 6 -1.74 4.88 -11.99
CA VAL A 6 -2.27 3.51 -11.85
C VAL A 6 -2.90 3.35 -10.49
N THR A 7 -4.11 2.82 -10.43
CA THR A 7 -4.77 2.42 -9.18
C THR A 7 -4.93 0.91 -9.14
N ILE A 8 -4.49 0.30 -8.04
CA ILE A 8 -4.72 -1.13 -7.78
C ILE A 8 -6.04 -1.26 -7.03
N LEU A 9 -6.97 -2.04 -7.59
CA LEU A 9 -8.23 -2.43 -6.95
C LEU A 9 -8.12 -3.89 -6.54
N THR A 10 -8.15 -4.14 -5.23
CA THR A 10 -8.03 -5.48 -4.65
C THR A 10 -9.09 -5.70 -3.56
N GLY A 11 -9.08 -6.84 -2.91
CA GLY A 11 -10.01 -7.26 -1.88
C GLY A 11 -10.38 -8.73 -2.07
N PHE A 12 -10.81 -9.39 -1.02
CA PHE A 12 -11.05 -10.84 -1.02
C PHE A 12 -12.14 -11.25 -2.02
N LEU A 13 -12.24 -12.57 -2.29
CA LEU A 13 -13.28 -13.13 -3.18
C LEU A 13 -14.67 -12.67 -2.77
N GLY A 14 -15.45 -12.24 -3.74
CA GLY A 14 -16.83 -11.80 -3.53
C GLY A 14 -16.96 -10.46 -2.78
N SER A 15 -15.90 -9.72 -2.47
CA SER A 15 -15.98 -8.41 -1.78
C SER A 15 -16.59 -7.29 -2.62
N GLY A 16 -16.86 -7.53 -3.92
CA GLY A 16 -17.54 -6.58 -4.78
C GLY A 16 -16.64 -5.73 -5.68
N LYS A 17 -15.37 -6.09 -5.87
CA LYS A 17 -14.41 -5.40 -6.74
C LYS A 17 -14.95 -5.12 -8.14
N THR A 18 -15.29 -6.19 -8.86
CA THR A 18 -15.79 -6.12 -10.23
C THR A 18 -17.10 -5.33 -10.35
N THR A 19 -18.02 -5.50 -9.38
CA THR A 19 -19.25 -4.71 -9.33
C THR A 19 -18.95 -3.22 -9.16
N LEU A 20 -18.01 -2.91 -8.29
CA LEU A 20 -17.54 -1.56 -8.04
C LEU A 20 -16.92 -0.94 -9.30
N LEU A 21 -16.01 -1.68 -9.93
CA LEU A 21 -15.33 -1.26 -11.16
C LEU A 21 -16.32 -1.01 -12.29
N ASN A 22 -17.25 -1.95 -12.55
CA ASN A 22 -18.29 -1.80 -13.55
C ASN A 22 -19.21 -0.59 -13.29
N ARG A 23 -19.47 -0.28 -12.02
CA ARG A 23 -20.22 0.92 -11.64
C ARG A 23 -19.40 2.19 -11.93
N ALA A 24 -18.10 2.18 -11.65
CA ALA A 24 -17.21 3.31 -11.90
C ALA A 24 -17.10 3.63 -13.38
N LEU A 25 -16.92 2.61 -14.22
CA LEU A 25 -16.72 2.76 -15.68
C LEU A 25 -17.92 3.38 -16.40
N ARG A 26 -19.11 3.38 -15.78
CA ARG A 26 -20.28 4.10 -16.32
C ARG A 26 -20.20 5.61 -16.13
N ALA A 27 -19.29 6.12 -15.33
CA ALA A 27 -19.16 7.54 -15.10
C ALA A 27 -18.33 8.19 -16.21
N PRO A 28 -18.76 9.35 -16.77
CA PRO A 28 -18.01 10.05 -17.84
C PRO A 28 -16.56 10.36 -17.45
N THR A 29 -16.28 10.54 -16.17
CA THR A 29 -14.93 10.80 -15.65
C THR A 29 -13.98 9.62 -15.81
N MET A 30 -14.48 8.42 -16.10
CA MET A 30 -13.69 7.21 -16.33
C MET A 30 -13.47 6.90 -17.83
N ALA A 31 -13.95 7.76 -18.75
CA ALA A 31 -13.94 7.49 -20.19
C ALA A 31 -12.56 7.21 -20.80
N ASN A 32 -11.49 7.76 -20.18
CA ASN A 32 -10.10 7.55 -20.63
C ASN A 32 -9.34 6.64 -19.66
N THR A 33 -9.99 5.62 -19.13
CA THR A 33 -9.37 4.69 -18.19
C THR A 33 -9.16 3.34 -18.85
N ALA A 34 -7.93 2.86 -18.89
CA ALA A 34 -7.63 1.48 -19.24
C ALA A 34 -7.85 0.58 -18.01
N VAL A 35 -8.44 -0.58 -18.22
CA VAL A 35 -8.69 -1.58 -17.19
C VAL A 35 -7.90 -2.83 -17.49
N VAL A 36 -7.12 -3.27 -16.51
CA VAL A 36 -6.37 -4.53 -16.55
C VAL A 36 -6.95 -5.46 -15.50
N ILE A 37 -7.47 -6.59 -15.93
CA ILE A 37 -8.05 -7.60 -15.03
C ILE A 37 -7.07 -8.76 -14.91
N ASN A 38 -6.62 -9.01 -13.68
CA ASN A 38 -5.73 -10.12 -13.34
C ASN A 38 -6.49 -11.12 -12.48
N GLU A 39 -7.26 -12.00 -13.11
CA GLU A 39 -8.12 -13.01 -12.46
C GLU A 39 -7.58 -14.42 -12.64
N PHE A 40 -7.84 -15.30 -11.63
CA PHE A 40 -7.63 -16.72 -11.70
C PHE A 40 -8.86 -17.40 -12.32
N GLY A 41 -8.74 -18.03 -13.49
CA GLY A 41 -9.80 -18.86 -14.07
C GLY A 41 -10.52 -18.25 -15.27
N GLU A 42 -11.57 -18.91 -15.73
CA GLU A 42 -12.35 -18.53 -16.89
C GLU A 42 -12.96 -17.14 -16.71
N ILE A 43 -12.88 -16.33 -17.77
CA ILE A 43 -13.46 -14.99 -17.87
C ILE A 43 -14.94 -15.09 -17.49
N SER A 44 -15.37 -14.42 -16.43
CA SER A 44 -16.79 -14.33 -16.16
C SER A 44 -17.46 -13.52 -17.28
N LEU A 45 -18.57 -14.05 -17.81
CA LEU A 45 -19.32 -13.44 -18.92
C LEU A 45 -19.75 -11.98 -18.68
N ASP A 46 -19.70 -11.51 -17.45
CA ASP A 46 -20.06 -10.14 -17.07
C ASP A 46 -19.10 -9.09 -17.63
N HIS A 47 -17.83 -9.45 -17.91
CA HIS A 47 -16.86 -8.56 -18.53
C HIS A 47 -17.11 -8.34 -20.04
N ALA A 48 -17.77 -9.29 -20.70
CA ALA A 48 -18.15 -9.16 -22.11
C ALA A 48 -19.27 -8.14 -22.33
N LEU A 49 -19.99 -7.72 -21.29
CA LEU A 49 -21.09 -6.75 -21.35
C LEU A 49 -20.60 -5.29 -21.22
N ALA A 50 -19.37 -5.05 -20.82
CA ALA A 50 -18.76 -3.71 -20.79
C ALA A 50 -18.42 -3.17 -22.18
N GLY A 51 -18.54 -3.98 -23.23
CA GLY A 51 -18.18 -3.68 -24.61
C GLY A 51 -19.06 -2.69 -25.37
N GLN A 52 -19.79 -1.79 -24.72
CA GLN A 52 -20.55 -0.71 -25.39
C GLN A 52 -19.98 0.70 -25.14
N SER A 53 -18.93 0.84 -24.38
CA SER A 53 -18.18 2.10 -24.22
C SER A 53 -16.81 1.97 -24.90
N ASN A 54 -16.27 3.08 -25.37
CA ASN A 54 -14.92 3.17 -25.99
C ASN A 54 -13.78 2.86 -24.99
N ASP A 55 -14.02 2.02 -23.98
CA ASP A 55 -13.10 1.73 -22.90
C ASP A 55 -12.10 0.67 -23.33
N THR A 56 -10.84 0.91 -23.11
CA THR A 56 -9.76 -0.07 -23.35
C THR A 56 -9.73 -1.06 -22.21
N ILE A 57 -10.45 -2.17 -22.35
CA ILE A 57 -10.41 -3.28 -21.38
C ILE A 57 -9.45 -4.35 -21.88
N MET A 58 -8.38 -4.60 -21.13
CA MET A 58 -7.47 -5.71 -21.38
C MET A 58 -7.64 -6.76 -20.29
N VAL A 59 -8.03 -7.96 -20.69
CA VAL A 59 -8.09 -9.12 -19.82
C VAL A 59 -6.77 -9.87 -19.94
N LEU A 60 -6.06 -10.02 -18.83
CA LEU A 60 -4.87 -10.86 -18.77
C LEU A 60 -5.30 -12.29 -18.50
N GLU A 61 -5.36 -13.10 -19.56
CA GLU A 61 -5.52 -14.54 -19.42
C GLU A 61 -4.19 -15.12 -18.96
N ASN A 62 -4.05 -15.46 -17.66
CA ASN A 62 -3.20 -16.55 -17.17
C ASN A 62 -3.06 -16.51 -15.65
N GLY A 63 -3.29 -17.68 -15.06
CA GLY A 63 -3.32 -17.91 -13.64
C GLY A 63 -1.95 -17.86 -12.95
N CYS A 64 -2.01 -17.73 -11.64
CA CYS A 64 -0.96 -17.75 -10.62
C CYS A 64 -0.02 -16.54 -10.53
N LEU A 65 -0.26 -15.73 -9.50
CA LEU A 65 0.69 -14.74 -8.97
C LEU A 65 1.94 -15.39 -8.32
N CYS A 66 2.52 -16.44 -8.94
CA CYS A 66 3.83 -16.96 -8.57
C CYS A 66 4.83 -16.50 -9.63
N CYS A 67 5.93 -15.97 -9.23
CA CYS A 67 7.13 -15.47 -9.94
C CYS A 67 7.17 -15.34 -11.48
N THR A 68 6.45 -16.14 -12.24
CA THR A 68 6.37 -16.11 -13.71
C THR A 68 5.40 -15.05 -14.23
N VAL A 69 4.33 -14.77 -13.49
CA VAL A 69 3.25 -13.84 -13.90
C VAL A 69 3.63 -12.36 -13.72
N PHE A 70 4.59 -12.10 -12.85
CA PHE A 70 5.09 -10.74 -12.64
C PHE A 70 5.77 -10.18 -13.89
N GLY A 71 6.63 -10.96 -14.54
CA GLY A 71 7.28 -10.58 -15.79
C GLY A 71 6.28 -10.34 -16.93
N ASP A 72 5.23 -11.16 -16.98
CA ASP A 72 4.16 -11.04 -17.98
C ASP A 72 3.35 -9.74 -17.80
N LEU A 73 3.05 -9.37 -16.55
CA LEU A 73 2.32 -8.12 -16.28
C LEU A 73 3.15 -6.88 -16.61
N VAL A 74 4.45 -6.86 -16.23
CA VAL A 74 5.38 -5.77 -16.61
C VAL A 74 5.44 -5.63 -18.12
N THR A 75 5.62 -6.75 -18.83
CA THR A 75 5.67 -6.78 -20.30
C THR A 75 4.38 -6.23 -20.91
N LYS A 76 3.23 -6.69 -20.43
CA LYS A 76 1.91 -6.26 -20.95
C LYS A 76 1.59 -4.80 -20.65
N LEU A 77 1.96 -4.28 -19.49
CA LEU A 77 1.81 -2.85 -19.18
C LEU A 77 2.72 -2.00 -20.07
N ASN A 78 3.94 -2.49 -20.34
CA ASN A 78 4.83 -1.83 -21.27
C ASN A 78 4.26 -1.83 -22.70
N GLU A 79 3.77 -2.97 -23.18
CA GLU A 79 3.08 -3.08 -24.47
C GLU A 79 1.84 -2.16 -24.55
N LEU A 80 1.02 -2.13 -23.50
CA LEU A 80 -0.16 -1.27 -23.41
C LEU A 80 0.21 0.21 -23.57
N TYR A 81 1.28 0.65 -22.93
CA TYR A 81 1.78 2.01 -23.05
C TYR A 81 2.19 2.34 -24.49
N HIS A 82 3.02 1.51 -25.11
CA HIS A 82 3.52 1.76 -26.45
C HIS A 82 2.42 1.66 -27.51
N THR A 83 1.50 0.69 -27.39
CA THR A 83 0.34 0.55 -28.29
C THR A 83 -0.57 1.76 -28.23
N ARG A 84 -0.70 2.41 -27.06
CA ARG A 84 -1.40 3.70 -26.92
C ARG A 84 -0.65 4.82 -27.64
N GLU A 85 0.67 4.93 -27.45
CA GLU A 85 1.49 5.97 -28.08
C GLU A 85 1.48 5.85 -29.61
N ASP A 86 1.44 4.62 -30.12
CA ASP A 86 1.36 4.32 -31.55
C ASP A 86 -0.06 4.56 -32.13
N GLY A 87 -1.06 4.87 -31.29
CA GLY A 87 -2.44 5.10 -31.69
C GLY A 87 -3.18 3.84 -32.12
N ALA A 88 -2.66 2.65 -31.85
CA ALA A 88 -3.29 1.39 -32.20
C ALA A 88 -4.44 0.99 -31.26
N ILE A 89 -4.52 1.61 -30.09
CA ILE A 89 -5.64 1.51 -29.14
C ILE A 89 -6.12 2.91 -28.74
N PRO A 90 -7.35 3.05 -28.22
CA PRO A 90 -7.84 4.32 -27.70
C PRO A 90 -6.90 4.93 -26.66
N TYR A 91 -6.85 6.27 -26.66
CA TYR A 91 -6.07 7.00 -25.67
C TYR A 91 -6.64 6.78 -24.26
N PHE A 92 -5.73 6.59 -23.29
CA PHE A 92 -6.06 6.59 -21.87
C PHE A 92 -5.04 7.44 -21.07
N ASP A 93 -5.51 8.03 -20.00
CA ASP A 93 -4.72 8.86 -19.08
C ASP A 93 -4.68 8.28 -17.66
N HIS A 94 -5.27 7.11 -17.46
CA HIS A 94 -5.32 6.40 -16.18
C HIS A 94 -5.45 4.89 -16.41
N VAL A 95 -4.92 4.10 -15.47
CA VAL A 95 -5.06 2.64 -15.48
C VAL A 95 -5.64 2.17 -14.15
N VAL A 96 -6.62 1.28 -14.18
CA VAL A 96 -7.09 0.53 -13.02
C VAL A 96 -6.72 -0.93 -13.19
N ILE A 97 -6.04 -1.51 -12.22
CA ILE A 97 -5.71 -2.94 -12.21
C ILE A 97 -6.54 -3.64 -11.14
N GLU A 98 -7.48 -4.48 -11.58
CA GLU A 98 -8.22 -5.36 -10.67
C GLU A 98 -7.43 -6.64 -10.46
N THR A 99 -7.16 -6.99 -9.19
CA THR A 99 -6.47 -8.24 -8.84
C THR A 99 -7.47 -9.34 -8.51
N SER A 100 -7.04 -10.59 -8.66
CA SER A 100 -7.77 -11.74 -8.12
C SER A 100 -8.03 -11.58 -6.61
N GLY A 101 -9.16 -12.10 -6.15
CA GLY A 101 -9.55 -12.01 -4.74
C GLY A 101 -8.66 -12.78 -3.77
N LEU A 102 -7.89 -13.76 -4.25
CA LEU A 102 -6.90 -14.49 -3.46
C LEU A 102 -5.48 -13.96 -3.62
N ALA A 103 -5.29 -12.93 -4.44
CA ALA A 103 -3.97 -12.40 -4.69
C ALA A 103 -3.45 -11.58 -3.52
N ASP A 104 -2.17 -11.80 -3.19
CA ASP A 104 -1.40 -10.81 -2.43
C ASP A 104 -1.03 -9.65 -3.37
N PRO A 105 -1.49 -8.42 -3.11
CA PRO A 105 -1.21 -7.30 -3.99
C PRO A 105 0.22 -6.75 -3.87
N SER A 106 1.00 -7.22 -2.88
CA SER A 106 2.33 -6.69 -2.58
C SER A 106 3.31 -6.81 -3.75
N PRO A 107 3.40 -7.93 -4.49
CA PRO A 107 4.29 -8.02 -5.66
C PRO A 107 3.92 -7.01 -6.75
N LEU A 108 2.62 -6.80 -6.99
CA LEU A 108 2.16 -5.80 -7.97
C LEU A 108 2.47 -4.38 -7.52
N HIS A 109 2.12 -4.02 -6.29
CA HIS A 109 2.46 -2.73 -5.68
C HIS A 109 3.95 -2.43 -5.86
N GLN A 110 4.76 -3.43 -5.66
CA GLN A 110 6.18 -3.32 -5.71
C GLN A 110 6.75 -3.15 -7.11
N ALA A 111 6.15 -3.80 -8.14
CA ALA A 111 6.55 -3.62 -9.52
C ALA A 111 6.59 -2.15 -9.90
N PHE A 112 5.54 -1.41 -9.53
CA PHE A 112 5.48 0.02 -9.81
C PHE A 112 6.53 0.84 -9.08
N LEU A 113 7.08 0.31 -7.99
CA LEU A 113 8.07 1.01 -7.19
C LEU A 113 9.53 0.69 -7.59
N SER A 114 9.80 -0.53 -8.04
CA SER A 114 11.17 -1.02 -8.23
C SER A 114 11.55 -1.37 -9.67
N ASP A 115 10.57 -1.66 -10.54
CA ASP A 115 10.87 -1.94 -11.95
C ASP A 115 11.13 -0.63 -12.72
N PRO A 116 12.34 -0.45 -13.28
CA PRO A 116 12.69 0.82 -13.95
C PRO A 116 11.81 1.13 -15.16
N THR A 117 11.30 0.11 -15.85
CA THR A 117 10.43 0.28 -17.02
C THR A 117 9.08 0.82 -16.58
N LEU A 118 8.45 0.18 -15.59
CA LEU A 118 7.17 0.64 -15.07
C LEU A 118 7.29 2.00 -14.39
N ALA A 119 8.32 2.21 -13.56
CA ALA A 119 8.57 3.48 -12.88
C ALA A 119 8.82 4.64 -13.86
N GLY A 120 9.31 4.36 -15.06
CA GLY A 120 9.51 5.35 -16.12
C GLY A 120 8.22 5.73 -16.89
N LEU A 121 7.22 4.86 -16.89
CA LEU A 121 5.99 5.02 -17.70
C LEU A 121 4.76 5.30 -16.84
N TYR A 122 4.71 4.71 -15.67
CA TYR A 122 3.56 4.68 -14.77
C TYR A 122 3.89 5.22 -13.39
N ARG A 123 2.87 5.69 -12.69
CA ARG A 123 2.95 6.09 -11.29
C ARG A 123 1.83 5.44 -10.49
N LEU A 124 2.18 4.72 -9.45
CA LEU A 124 1.17 4.16 -8.56
C LEU A 124 0.44 5.28 -7.80
N SER A 125 -0.87 5.40 -8.03
CA SER A 125 -1.74 6.37 -7.36
C SER A 125 -2.20 5.89 -5.99
N GLY A 126 -2.42 4.58 -5.84
CA GLY A 126 -2.82 4.00 -4.57
C GLY A 126 -3.41 2.60 -4.72
N VAL A 127 -3.67 2.01 -3.55
CA VAL A 127 -4.30 0.70 -3.41
C VAL A 127 -5.67 0.88 -2.76
N VAL A 128 -6.72 0.50 -3.48
CA VAL A 128 -8.11 0.49 -3.01
C VAL A 128 -8.49 -0.95 -2.70
N VAL A 129 -8.95 -1.19 -1.47
CA VAL A 129 -9.34 -2.52 -0.99
C VAL A 129 -10.82 -2.56 -0.68
N THR A 130 -11.55 -3.51 -1.26
CA THR A 130 -12.95 -3.73 -0.91
C THR A 130 -13.07 -4.77 0.20
N VAL A 131 -13.85 -4.47 1.22
CA VAL A 131 -14.14 -5.38 2.34
C VAL A 131 -15.65 -5.53 2.50
N ASP A 132 -16.14 -6.76 2.45
CA ASP A 132 -17.54 -7.11 2.59
C ASP A 132 -18.00 -6.96 4.05
N ALA A 133 -19.04 -6.18 4.31
CA ALA A 133 -19.54 -5.94 5.67
C ALA A 133 -20.11 -7.21 6.33
N VAL A 134 -20.59 -8.18 5.53
CA VAL A 134 -21.19 -9.42 6.03
C VAL A 134 -20.13 -10.48 6.31
N ASN A 135 -19.28 -10.75 5.30
CA ASN A 135 -18.30 -11.84 5.36
C ASN A 135 -16.91 -11.38 5.79
N GLY A 136 -16.64 -10.08 5.72
CA GLY A 136 -15.33 -9.49 6.00
C GLY A 136 -14.73 -9.90 7.35
N PRO A 137 -15.48 -9.82 8.48
CA PRO A 137 -14.95 -10.26 9.77
C PRO A 137 -14.46 -11.71 9.74
N GLY A 138 -15.27 -12.64 9.24
CA GLY A 138 -14.91 -14.05 9.13
C GLY A 138 -13.80 -14.33 8.09
N THR A 139 -13.70 -13.49 7.07
CA THR A 139 -12.65 -13.59 6.06
C THR A 139 -11.29 -13.17 6.64
N LEU A 140 -11.26 -12.08 7.39
CA LEU A 140 -10.06 -11.62 8.10
C LEU A 140 -9.56 -12.65 9.13
N ASP A 141 -10.49 -13.43 9.75
CA ASP A 141 -10.12 -14.49 10.68
C ASP A 141 -9.45 -15.70 10.02
N LYS A 142 -9.80 -15.99 8.77
CA LYS A 142 -9.48 -17.27 8.13
C LYS A 142 -8.42 -17.15 7.04
N HIS A 143 -8.21 -15.95 6.50
CA HIS A 143 -7.43 -15.75 5.28
C HIS A 143 -6.43 -14.62 5.46
N ILE A 144 -5.17 -15.00 5.54
CA ILE A 144 -4.05 -14.06 5.69
C ILE A 144 -3.93 -13.11 4.49
N GLU A 145 -4.37 -13.55 3.30
CA GLU A 145 -4.41 -12.72 2.11
C GLU A 145 -5.29 -11.49 2.30
N SER A 146 -6.44 -11.65 2.97
CA SER A 146 -7.34 -10.55 3.30
C SER A 146 -6.69 -9.54 4.25
N VAL A 147 -5.95 -10.00 5.24
CA VAL A 147 -5.19 -9.15 6.16
C VAL A 147 -4.09 -8.39 5.43
N ARG A 148 -3.35 -9.06 4.54
CA ARG A 148 -2.31 -8.44 3.71
C ARG A 148 -2.88 -7.37 2.75
N GLN A 149 -4.03 -7.66 2.14
CA GLN A 149 -4.74 -6.68 1.32
C GLN A 149 -5.07 -5.42 2.13
N VAL A 150 -5.65 -5.57 3.32
CA VAL A 150 -6.00 -4.46 4.22
C VAL A 150 -4.74 -3.71 4.68
N ALA A 151 -3.68 -4.41 5.06
CA ALA A 151 -2.43 -3.79 5.48
C ALA A 151 -1.82 -2.90 4.39
N LEU A 152 -1.94 -3.30 3.12
CA LEU A 152 -1.39 -2.54 1.99
C LEU A 152 -2.30 -1.38 1.53
N ALA A 153 -3.55 -1.31 1.98
CA ALA A 153 -4.54 -0.35 1.51
C ALA A 153 -4.15 1.11 1.79
N ASP A 154 -4.36 1.99 0.82
CA ASP A 154 -4.46 3.44 1.04
C ASP A 154 -5.90 3.83 1.35
N HIS A 155 -6.87 3.15 0.70
CA HIS A 155 -8.29 3.32 0.93
C HIS A 155 -8.96 1.95 1.10
N ILE A 156 -9.82 1.84 2.10
CA ILE A 156 -10.63 0.64 2.35
C ILE A 156 -12.08 1.01 2.15
N LEU A 157 -12.76 0.32 1.23
CA LEU A 157 -14.17 0.52 0.97
C LEU A 157 -14.99 -0.61 1.56
N ILE A 158 -15.82 -0.31 2.55
CA ILE A 158 -16.78 -1.26 3.11
C ILE A 158 -17.98 -1.37 2.16
N THR A 159 -18.22 -2.58 1.68
CA THR A 159 -19.26 -2.93 0.71
C THR A 159 -20.37 -3.76 1.35
N LYS A 160 -21.48 -3.97 0.62
CA LYS A 160 -22.60 -4.87 1.00
C LYS A 160 -23.24 -4.54 2.34
N LEU A 161 -23.27 -3.28 2.72
CA LEU A 161 -23.92 -2.81 3.92
C LEU A 161 -25.44 -3.06 3.91
N ASP A 162 -26.04 -3.10 2.73
CA ASP A 162 -27.44 -3.45 2.48
C ASP A 162 -27.78 -4.90 2.82
N LEU A 163 -26.78 -5.78 2.90
CA LEU A 163 -26.96 -7.22 3.17
C LEU A 163 -26.69 -7.59 4.64
N THR A 164 -26.45 -6.63 5.54
CA THR A 164 -26.12 -6.91 6.95
C THR A 164 -27.30 -7.40 7.81
N GLY A 165 -28.47 -7.61 7.21
CA GLY A 165 -29.62 -8.20 7.87
C GLY A 165 -30.26 -7.32 8.94
N SER A 166 -30.57 -7.91 10.12
CA SER A 166 -31.18 -7.21 11.25
C SER A 166 -30.25 -6.30 12.05
N ALA A 167 -28.96 -6.43 11.85
CA ALA A 167 -27.99 -5.49 12.42
C ALA A 167 -28.14 -4.14 11.71
N LYS A 168 -28.18 -3.04 12.48
CA LYS A 168 -28.18 -1.72 11.86
C LYS A 168 -26.92 -1.58 11.02
N PRO A 169 -27.02 -1.23 9.73
CA PRO A 169 -25.85 -1.15 8.84
C PRO A 169 -24.71 -0.32 9.41
N GLY A 170 -25.04 0.73 10.19
CA GLY A 170 -24.07 1.58 10.87
C GLY A 170 -23.26 0.89 11.98
N GLU A 171 -23.87 -0.02 12.74
CA GLU A 171 -23.20 -0.74 13.84
C GLU A 171 -22.23 -1.80 13.28
N ALA A 172 -22.66 -2.56 12.28
CA ALA A 172 -21.78 -3.52 11.61
C ALA A 172 -20.60 -2.85 10.92
N ALA A 173 -20.84 -1.74 10.22
CA ALA A 173 -19.79 -0.95 9.60
C ALA A 173 -18.81 -0.37 10.63
N ALA A 174 -19.29 0.12 11.77
CA ALA A 174 -18.46 0.68 12.82
C ALA A 174 -17.55 -0.38 13.47
N ALA A 175 -18.09 -1.56 13.79
CA ALA A 175 -17.32 -2.67 14.34
C ALA A 175 -16.24 -3.15 13.37
N LEU A 176 -16.59 -3.32 12.09
CA LEU A 176 -15.63 -3.68 11.06
C LEU A 176 -14.57 -2.59 10.87
N ALA A 177 -14.96 -1.31 10.84
CA ALA A 177 -14.03 -0.19 10.70
C ALA A 177 -13.02 -0.12 11.86
N THR A 178 -13.43 -0.42 13.09
CA THR A 178 -12.51 -0.53 14.23
C THR A 178 -11.45 -1.58 13.96
N ARG A 179 -11.85 -2.80 13.62
CA ARG A 179 -10.95 -3.89 13.31
C ARG A 179 -9.99 -3.57 12.14
N LEU A 180 -10.50 -2.92 11.10
CA LEU A 180 -9.68 -2.51 9.96
C LEU A 180 -8.63 -1.47 10.35
N ARG A 181 -8.94 -0.55 11.29
CA ARG A 181 -7.99 0.40 11.85
C ARG A 181 -6.93 -0.26 12.71
N ASP A 182 -7.26 -1.34 13.42
CA ASP A 182 -6.27 -2.10 14.19
C ASP A 182 -5.20 -2.71 13.27
N ILE A 183 -5.58 -3.13 12.06
CA ILE A 183 -4.64 -3.65 11.06
C ILE A 183 -3.90 -2.51 10.34
N ASN A 184 -4.63 -1.48 9.87
CA ASN A 184 -4.07 -0.38 9.10
C ASN A 184 -4.67 0.96 9.55
N PRO A 185 -4.07 1.61 10.56
CA PRO A 185 -4.57 2.87 11.12
C PRO A 185 -4.61 4.02 10.12
N ALA A 186 -3.69 4.02 9.14
CA ALA A 186 -3.55 5.10 8.19
C ALA A 186 -4.49 5.04 6.99
N ALA A 187 -5.09 3.88 6.71
CA ALA A 187 -6.00 3.76 5.57
C ALA A 187 -7.27 4.57 5.79
N GLU A 188 -7.69 5.30 4.76
CA GLU A 188 -8.99 5.96 4.77
C GLU A 188 -10.09 4.91 4.61
N ILE A 189 -11.01 4.83 5.59
CA ILE A 189 -12.11 3.88 5.56
C ILE A 189 -13.37 4.59 5.05
N LEU A 190 -13.85 4.12 3.92
CA LEU A 190 -15.00 4.64 3.20
C LEU A 190 -16.17 3.65 3.23
N ARG A 191 -17.38 4.15 3.07
CA ARG A 191 -18.60 3.33 2.99
C ARG A 191 -19.25 3.54 1.63
N ILE A 192 -19.67 2.42 1.01
CA ILE A 192 -20.33 2.46 -0.30
C ILE A 192 -21.73 3.12 -0.26
N ASP A 193 -22.37 3.12 0.91
CA ASP A 193 -23.69 3.71 1.14
C ASP A 193 -23.66 5.18 1.58
N ASP A 194 -22.47 5.77 1.72
CA ASP A 194 -22.34 7.20 2.01
C ASP A 194 -22.80 8.02 0.79
N PRO A 195 -23.77 8.94 0.95
CA PRO A 195 -24.21 9.79 -0.15
C PRO A 195 -23.12 10.65 -0.77
N ALA A 196 -22.08 10.97 -0.02
CA ALA A 196 -20.91 11.72 -0.51
C ALA A 196 -19.88 10.84 -1.25
N PHE A 197 -20.04 9.51 -1.21
CA PHE A 197 -19.09 8.59 -1.81
C PHE A 197 -19.11 8.68 -3.34
N ASN A 198 -17.93 8.97 -3.91
CA ASN A 198 -17.71 9.01 -5.34
C ASN A 198 -16.62 8.01 -5.75
N ILE A 199 -17.06 6.93 -6.37
CA ILE A 199 -16.18 5.84 -6.80
C ILE A 199 -15.15 6.28 -7.85
N SER A 200 -15.56 7.13 -8.79
CA SER A 200 -14.64 7.59 -9.84
C SER A 200 -13.56 8.49 -9.26
N ALA A 201 -13.91 9.34 -8.30
CA ALA A 201 -12.96 10.17 -7.58
C ALA A 201 -11.98 9.30 -6.76
N LEU A 202 -12.47 8.21 -6.15
CA LEU A 202 -11.63 7.26 -5.43
C LEU A 202 -10.62 6.58 -6.37
N LEU A 203 -11.09 6.02 -7.49
CA LEU A 203 -10.22 5.29 -8.42
C LEU A 203 -9.26 6.19 -9.20
N ARG A 204 -9.63 7.45 -9.46
CA ARG A 204 -8.81 8.44 -10.18
C ARG A 204 -8.09 9.41 -9.24
N GLY A 205 -8.08 9.13 -7.95
CA GLY A 205 -7.37 9.97 -6.98
C GLY A 205 -5.90 10.22 -7.38
N PRO A 206 -5.34 11.39 -7.04
CA PRO A 206 -4.00 11.78 -7.50
C PRO A 206 -2.88 10.91 -6.94
N GLY A 207 -3.12 10.20 -5.83
CA GLY A 207 -2.11 9.44 -5.13
C GLY A 207 -0.94 10.29 -4.62
N PHE A 208 0.02 9.64 -4.00
CA PHE A 208 1.25 10.30 -3.57
C PHE A 208 2.25 10.38 -4.72
N ASP A 209 2.79 11.57 -4.97
CA ASP A 209 3.82 11.82 -5.97
C ASP A 209 5.05 12.48 -5.33
N PRO A 210 6.17 11.75 -5.19
CA PRO A 210 7.39 12.33 -4.65
C PRO A 210 7.93 13.51 -5.46
N ALA A 211 7.66 13.55 -6.77
CA ALA A 211 8.10 14.63 -7.66
C ALA A 211 7.19 15.88 -7.62
N ALA A 212 5.98 15.76 -7.05
CA ALA A 212 5.02 16.88 -6.93
C ALA A 212 4.55 17.12 -5.48
N PRO A 213 5.40 17.50 -4.55
CA PRO A 213 5.25 17.30 -3.09
C PRO A 213 4.31 18.28 -2.37
N LYS A 214 3.38 18.96 -3.04
CA LYS A 214 2.78 20.15 -2.42
C LYS A 214 1.65 19.91 -1.41
N LYS A 215 0.96 18.77 -1.37
CA LYS A 215 -0.20 18.62 -0.47
C LYS A 215 -0.27 17.32 0.32
N ASP A 216 0.30 16.23 -0.16
CA ASP A 216 -0.13 14.91 0.33
C ASP A 216 0.87 14.09 1.13
N VAL A 217 2.10 14.58 1.37
CA VAL A 217 3.11 13.79 2.10
C VAL A 217 2.66 13.45 3.52
N ARG A 218 2.04 14.42 4.23
CA ARG A 218 1.50 14.20 5.58
C ARG A 218 0.30 13.26 5.55
N ALA A 219 -0.63 13.51 4.64
CA ALA A 219 -1.81 12.67 4.45
C ALA A 219 -1.39 11.26 3.98
N TRP A 220 -0.41 11.19 3.08
CA TRP A 220 0.14 9.92 2.62
C TRP A 220 0.82 9.12 3.75
N LEU A 221 1.64 9.77 4.59
CA LEU A 221 2.29 9.10 5.71
C LEU A 221 1.31 8.83 6.84
N ASN A 222 0.43 9.79 7.15
CA ASN A 222 -0.58 9.76 8.21
C ASN A 222 -0.04 9.20 9.54
N SER A 223 1.17 9.63 9.94
CA SER A 223 1.85 9.10 11.13
C SER A 223 1.06 9.31 12.42
N ALA A 224 0.23 10.36 12.49
CA ALA A 224 -0.62 10.62 13.65
C ALA A 224 -1.67 9.53 13.89
N ALA A 225 -2.09 8.78 12.87
CA ALA A 225 -3.03 7.67 13.03
C ALA A 225 -2.44 6.51 13.83
N TYR A 226 -1.10 6.44 13.95
CA TYR A 226 -0.40 5.41 14.72
C TYR A 226 -0.14 5.85 16.17
N GLU A 227 -0.35 7.14 16.50
CA GLU A 227 -0.24 7.66 17.87
C GLU A 227 -1.43 7.14 18.68
N GLY A 228 -1.18 6.29 19.68
CA GLY A 228 -2.21 5.67 20.52
C GLY A 228 -2.56 4.22 20.20
N HIS A 229 -2.06 3.65 19.12
CA HIS A 229 -2.12 2.21 18.84
C HIS A 229 -1.00 1.41 19.53
N ASP A 230 -0.10 2.08 20.26
CA ASP A 230 1.01 1.48 21.01
C ASP A 230 0.59 0.62 22.24
N VAL A 231 -0.69 0.27 22.37
CA VAL A 231 -1.21 -0.39 23.58
C VAL A 231 -1.51 -1.86 23.33
N HIS A 232 -0.48 -2.68 23.23
CA HIS A 232 -0.53 -4.03 23.76
C HIS A 232 0.63 -4.26 24.74
N ASP A 233 0.68 -3.39 25.76
CA ASP A 233 1.39 -3.69 26.99
C ASP A 233 0.61 -4.81 27.70
N HIS A 234 1.14 -6.01 27.73
CA HIS A 234 0.60 -7.15 28.46
C HIS A 234 0.74 -6.97 29.98
N ALA A 235 0.23 -5.86 30.51
CA ALA A 235 -0.01 -5.71 31.92
C ALA A 235 -1.46 -6.12 32.21
N HIS A 236 -1.61 -7.21 32.94
CA HIS A 236 -2.83 -7.78 33.47
C HIS A 236 -3.79 -6.73 34.05
N HIS A 237 -4.69 -6.19 33.24
CA HIS A 237 -5.95 -5.62 33.73
C HIS A 237 -7.12 -6.19 32.92
N ARG A 238 -7.82 -7.13 33.57
CA ARG A 238 -9.13 -7.61 33.17
C ARG A 238 -10.09 -6.42 33.18
N SER A 239 -10.33 -5.83 32.00
CA SER A 239 -11.53 -5.08 31.71
C SER A 239 -12.23 -5.75 30.54
N ASP A 240 -13.44 -6.18 30.83
CA ASP A 240 -14.33 -7.02 30.03
C ASP A 240 -14.90 -6.20 28.86
N HIS A 241 -14.09 -6.00 27.81
CA HIS A 241 -14.56 -5.61 26.49
C HIS A 241 -14.00 -6.61 25.49
N SER A 242 -14.82 -7.60 25.15
CA SER A 242 -14.52 -8.62 24.16
C SER A 242 -14.43 -8.01 22.76
N HIS A 243 -13.31 -7.43 22.41
CA HIS A 243 -12.96 -7.19 21.02
C HIS A 243 -12.53 -8.54 20.44
N HIS A 244 -13.33 -9.07 19.51
CA HIS A 244 -13.01 -10.29 18.78
C HIS A 244 -11.85 -10.00 17.81
N HIS A 245 -10.62 -10.17 18.29
CA HIS A 245 -9.46 -10.27 17.41
C HIS A 245 -9.41 -11.69 16.84
N GLY A 246 -9.38 -11.81 15.51
CA GLY A 246 -9.18 -13.08 14.84
C GLY A 246 -7.76 -13.63 15.08
N PRO A 247 -7.54 -14.93 14.83
CA PRO A 247 -6.23 -15.55 15.05
C PRO A 247 -5.11 -14.93 14.22
N HIS A 248 -5.41 -14.32 13.07
CA HIS A 248 -4.43 -13.66 12.20
C HIS A 248 -4.16 -12.20 12.57
N ASP A 249 -5.09 -11.52 13.25
CA ASP A 249 -4.91 -10.13 13.69
C ASP A 249 -4.00 -10.03 14.93
N ARG A 250 -3.92 -11.10 15.72
CA ARG A 250 -3.14 -11.11 16.97
C ARG A 250 -1.64 -10.92 16.77
N ASP A 251 -1.18 -11.22 15.56
CA ASP A 251 0.24 -11.14 15.20
C ASP A 251 0.55 -9.89 14.36
N ILE A 252 -0.43 -9.00 14.14
CA ILE A 252 -0.21 -7.75 13.39
C ILE A 252 0.14 -6.63 14.35
N ALA A 253 1.27 -5.99 14.11
CA ALA A 253 1.67 -4.77 14.80
C ALA A 253 1.70 -3.59 13.82
N SER A 254 1.09 -2.47 14.23
CA SER A 254 1.08 -1.21 13.46
C SER A 254 1.61 -0.10 14.35
N PHE A 255 2.72 0.52 13.98
CA PHE A 255 3.36 1.54 14.80
C PHE A 255 4.14 2.56 13.97
N CYS A 256 4.41 3.73 14.56
CA CYS A 256 5.27 4.75 13.99
C CYS A 256 6.60 4.84 14.77
N PHE A 257 7.71 4.63 14.09
CA PHE A 257 9.04 4.93 14.59
C PHE A 257 9.36 6.40 14.35
N VAL A 258 9.75 7.12 15.41
CA VAL A 258 10.12 8.54 15.33
C VAL A 258 11.55 8.72 15.83
N ARG A 259 12.36 9.47 15.08
CA ARG A 259 13.74 9.77 15.44
C ARG A 259 14.06 11.24 15.20
N GLU A 260 14.63 11.90 16.19
CA GLU A 260 15.00 13.32 16.12
C GLU A 260 16.34 13.56 15.42
N THR A 261 17.29 12.63 15.61
CA THR A 261 18.63 12.76 15.04
C THR A 261 18.67 12.29 13.59
N PRO A 262 19.37 13.01 12.69
CA PRO A 262 19.55 12.57 11.32
C PRO A 262 20.21 11.19 11.22
N ILE A 263 19.85 10.43 10.21
CA ILE A 263 20.40 9.10 9.93
C ILE A 263 21.48 9.25 8.85
N PRO A 264 22.73 8.80 9.08
CA PRO A 264 23.73 8.75 8.02
C PRO A 264 23.27 7.89 6.85
N HIS A 265 23.60 8.28 5.62
CA HIS A 265 23.17 7.55 4.41
C HIS A 265 23.54 6.06 4.44
N GLU A 266 24.75 5.75 4.95
CA GLU A 266 25.21 4.37 5.13
C GLU A 266 24.34 3.60 6.14
N ALA A 267 23.94 4.24 7.24
CA ALA A 267 23.07 3.62 8.26
C ALA A 267 21.65 3.38 7.69
N LEU A 268 21.14 4.32 6.89
CA LEU A 268 19.86 4.15 6.21
C LEU A 268 19.91 2.95 5.25
N ARG A 269 20.99 2.82 4.45
CA ARG A 269 21.14 1.68 3.55
C ARG A 269 21.18 0.35 4.33
N LEU A 270 21.95 0.29 5.40
CA LEU A 270 21.99 -0.91 6.26
C LEU A 270 20.64 -1.22 6.90
N LEU A 271 19.89 -0.18 7.28
CA LEU A 271 18.54 -0.36 7.81
C LEU A 271 17.60 -0.98 6.77
N LEU A 272 17.61 -0.45 5.54
CA LEU A 272 16.77 -0.98 4.46
C LEU A 272 17.13 -2.43 4.13
N ASP A 273 18.43 -2.75 4.02
CA ASP A 273 18.92 -4.11 3.81
C ASP A 273 18.48 -5.06 4.95
N ALA A 274 18.56 -4.61 6.20
CA ALA A 274 18.18 -5.40 7.36
C ALA A 274 16.67 -5.61 7.47
N LEU A 275 15.86 -4.59 7.19
CA LEU A 275 14.39 -4.72 7.12
C LEU A 275 14.00 -5.77 6.08
N GLN A 276 14.63 -5.73 4.92
CA GLN A 276 14.37 -6.69 3.85
C GLN A 276 14.76 -8.12 4.23
N GLN A 277 15.93 -8.30 4.86
CA GLN A 277 16.46 -9.62 5.19
C GLN A 277 15.79 -10.25 6.41
N ASN A 278 15.46 -9.45 7.44
CA ASN A 278 14.95 -9.96 8.71
C ASN A 278 13.43 -10.02 8.76
N LEU A 279 12.72 -8.99 8.27
CA LEU A 279 11.27 -9.01 8.28
C LEU A 279 10.70 -9.71 7.04
N GLY A 280 11.33 -9.52 5.87
CA GLY A 280 10.94 -10.20 4.64
C GLY A 280 9.43 -10.22 4.41
N PRO A 281 8.79 -11.42 4.27
CA PRO A 281 7.36 -11.53 4.01
C PRO A 281 6.48 -11.01 5.15
N ASN A 282 7.06 -10.77 6.33
CA ASN A 282 6.37 -10.28 7.51
C ASN A 282 6.30 -8.75 7.57
N LEU A 283 7.02 -8.04 6.72
CA LEU A 283 6.88 -6.59 6.53
C LEU A 283 5.69 -6.32 5.60
N LEU A 284 4.49 -6.19 6.15
CA LEU A 284 3.28 -6.02 5.34
C LEU A 284 3.24 -4.65 4.67
N ARG A 285 3.73 -3.60 5.36
CA ARG A 285 3.87 -2.25 4.81
C ARG A 285 4.93 -1.46 5.55
N VAL A 286 5.68 -0.64 4.82
CA VAL A 286 6.50 0.43 5.37
C VAL A 286 6.31 1.70 4.53
N LYS A 287 6.16 2.82 5.20
CA LYS A 287 6.19 4.17 4.63
C LYS A 287 6.99 5.07 5.55
N GLY A 288 7.80 5.96 5.00
CA GLY A 288 8.56 6.87 5.85
C GLY A 288 9.10 8.07 5.13
N ILE A 289 9.35 9.11 5.94
CA ILE A 289 10.16 10.27 5.60
C ILE A 289 11.38 10.22 6.51
N VAL A 290 12.56 10.26 5.91
CA VAL A 290 13.82 10.06 6.61
C VAL A 290 14.70 11.30 6.52
N HIS A 291 15.12 11.80 7.67
CA HIS A 291 16.13 12.84 7.77
C HIS A 291 17.52 12.22 7.57
N VAL A 292 18.10 12.44 6.41
CA VAL A 292 19.45 11.96 6.06
C VAL A 292 20.48 13.03 6.38
N ALA A 293 21.54 12.64 7.09
CA ALA A 293 22.53 13.58 7.61
C ALA A 293 23.27 14.35 6.51
N GLU A 294 23.53 13.69 5.38
CA GLU A 294 24.23 14.26 4.23
C GLU A 294 23.34 15.15 3.36
N GLU A 295 22.02 15.05 3.50
CA GLU A 295 21.01 15.79 2.72
C GLU A 295 19.96 16.44 3.63
N PRO A 296 20.34 17.36 4.55
CA PRO A 296 19.46 17.83 5.62
C PRO A 296 18.22 18.62 5.14
N GLU A 297 18.29 19.20 3.95
CA GLU A 297 17.18 19.97 3.36
C GLU A 297 16.25 19.11 2.48
N ARG A 298 16.70 17.92 2.11
CA ARG A 298 15.98 17.01 1.21
C ARG A 298 15.72 15.68 1.89
N PRO A 299 14.52 15.45 2.44
CA PRO A 299 14.25 14.19 3.09
C PRO A 299 14.12 13.05 2.07
N ALA A 300 14.61 11.87 2.46
CA ALA A 300 14.36 10.65 1.71
C ALA A 300 12.96 10.12 2.01
N VAL A 301 12.30 9.57 1.00
CA VAL A 301 11.04 8.84 1.11
C VAL A 301 11.33 7.36 0.95
N ILE A 302 10.84 6.58 1.90
CA ILE A 302 10.86 5.12 1.84
C ILE A 302 9.43 4.59 1.76
N GLN A 303 9.24 3.57 0.96
CA GLN A 303 7.99 2.80 0.93
C GLN A 303 8.29 1.39 0.43
N GLY A 304 7.50 0.44 0.89
CA GLY A 304 7.67 -0.94 0.49
C GLY A 304 6.73 -1.88 1.22
N ALA A 305 6.80 -3.13 0.81
CA ALA A 305 6.14 -4.25 1.44
C ALA A 305 6.95 -5.52 1.19
N GLN A 306 6.94 -6.43 2.14
CA GLN A 306 7.64 -7.71 2.06
C GLN A 306 9.16 -7.58 1.81
N HIS A 307 9.70 -8.38 0.91
CA HIS A 307 11.14 -8.47 0.64
C HIS A 307 11.74 -7.28 -0.11
N LEU A 308 10.90 -6.32 -0.51
CA LEU A 308 11.37 -5.31 -1.43
C LEU A 308 11.06 -3.91 -0.88
N LEU A 309 12.11 -3.19 -0.58
CA LEU A 309 12.08 -1.77 -0.28
C LEU A 309 12.47 -1.01 -1.55
N HIS A 310 11.76 0.07 -1.81
CA HIS A 310 11.99 0.91 -2.98
C HIS A 310 13.39 1.57 -2.93
N ASN A 311 13.96 1.85 -4.11
CA ASN A 311 15.04 2.81 -4.21
C ASN A 311 14.61 4.13 -3.56
N LEU A 312 15.50 4.74 -2.78
CA LEU A 312 15.23 6.00 -2.12
C LEU A 312 14.74 7.05 -3.10
N ALA A 313 13.53 7.54 -2.90
CA ALA A 313 13.06 8.75 -3.56
C ALA A 313 13.37 9.95 -2.67
N TRP A 314 13.62 11.11 -3.27
CA TRP A 314 13.97 12.32 -2.54
C TRP A 314 12.93 13.40 -2.81
N LEU A 315 12.47 14.06 -1.74
CA LEU A 315 11.70 15.29 -1.90
C LEU A 315 12.66 16.46 -2.12
N ASP A 316 12.23 17.45 -2.87
CA ASP A 316 13.03 18.68 -3.06
C ASP A 316 13.18 19.49 -1.77
N ARG A 317 12.24 19.35 -0.85
CA ARG A 317 12.23 20.02 0.45
C ARG A 317 11.34 19.30 1.45
N TRP A 318 11.50 19.62 2.71
CA TRP A 318 10.61 19.17 3.78
C TRP A 318 9.17 19.65 3.56
N PRO A 319 8.15 18.80 3.82
CA PRO A 319 6.75 19.17 3.68
C PRO A 319 6.31 20.21 4.73
N ASP A 320 7.01 20.28 5.85
CA ASP A 320 6.72 21.18 6.97
C ASP A 320 7.98 21.47 7.83
N ALA A 321 7.78 22.10 9.00
CA ALA A 321 8.85 22.42 9.94
C ALA A 321 9.36 21.22 10.76
N ASP A 322 8.63 20.10 10.78
CA ASP A 322 9.03 18.88 11.48
C ASP A 322 9.98 18.06 10.62
N ARG A 323 11.28 18.13 10.96
CA ARG A 323 12.35 17.45 10.23
C ARG A 323 12.74 16.11 10.82
N ARG A 324 11.92 15.54 11.71
CA ARG A 324 12.19 14.22 12.28
C ARG A 324 11.98 13.12 11.26
N THR A 325 12.80 12.08 11.37
CA THR A 325 12.50 10.82 10.70
C THR A 325 11.23 10.22 11.28
N LYS A 326 10.29 9.86 10.42
CA LYS A 326 9.06 9.16 10.77
C LYS A 326 8.88 7.99 9.82
N ILE A 327 8.83 6.79 10.36
CA ILE A 327 8.63 5.56 9.59
C ILE A 327 7.48 4.80 10.22
N VAL A 328 6.43 4.57 9.45
CA VAL A 328 5.30 3.73 9.85
C VAL A 328 5.50 2.32 9.35
N PHE A 329 5.23 1.37 10.21
CA PHE A 329 5.35 -0.06 9.96
C PHE A 329 4.01 -0.76 10.17
N ILE A 330 3.72 -1.73 9.33
CA ILE A 330 2.72 -2.78 9.57
C ILE A 330 3.46 -4.10 9.39
N THR A 331 3.56 -4.87 10.46
CA THR A 331 4.33 -6.11 10.53
C THR A 331 3.46 -7.27 10.98
N GLN A 332 3.87 -8.48 10.64
CA GLN A 332 3.28 -9.72 11.13
C GLN A 332 4.32 -10.47 11.97
N GLY A 333 3.99 -10.80 13.22
CA GLY A 333 4.87 -11.56 14.12
C GLY A 333 6.13 -10.80 14.58
N PHE A 334 6.17 -9.47 14.38
CA PHE A 334 7.23 -8.59 14.89
C PHE A 334 6.60 -7.40 15.59
N GLU A 335 6.98 -7.19 16.83
CA GLU A 335 6.52 -6.07 17.63
C GLU A 335 7.41 -4.82 17.41
N ARG A 336 6.90 -3.68 17.85
CA ARG A 336 7.62 -2.40 17.82
C ARG A 336 9.03 -2.49 18.42
N THR A 337 9.14 -3.07 19.60
CA THR A 337 10.40 -3.20 20.36
C THR A 337 11.47 -3.95 19.59
N GLU A 338 11.10 -5.02 18.88
CA GLU A 338 12.04 -5.81 18.08
C GLU A 338 12.60 -5.02 16.90
N VAL A 339 11.75 -4.22 16.24
CA VAL A 339 12.19 -3.36 15.14
C VAL A 339 13.04 -2.20 15.64
N GLU A 340 12.69 -1.58 16.78
CA GLU A 340 13.48 -0.52 17.40
C GLU A 340 14.86 -1.03 17.88
N ASP A 341 14.92 -2.21 18.44
CA ASP A 341 16.19 -2.87 18.84
C ASP A 341 17.08 -3.16 17.64
N MET A 342 16.49 -3.63 16.54
CA MET A 342 17.22 -3.82 15.29
C MET A 342 17.81 -2.51 14.79
N ILE A 343 17.04 -1.43 14.77
CA ILE A 343 17.50 -0.10 14.36
C ILE A 343 18.65 0.37 15.28
N ALA A 344 18.52 0.21 16.58
CA ALA A 344 19.55 0.58 17.55
C ALA A 344 20.87 -0.22 17.38
N VAL A 345 20.79 -1.49 16.98
CA VAL A 345 21.98 -2.29 16.64
C VAL A 345 22.65 -1.74 15.39
N LEU A 346 21.90 -1.45 14.36
CA LEU A 346 22.42 -0.92 13.08
C LEU A 346 23.08 0.44 13.24
N ASP A 347 22.51 1.32 14.08
CA ASP A 347 23.12 2.60 14.43
C ASP A 347 24.52 2.43 15.03
N ARG A 348 24.67 1.47 15.96
CA ARG A 348 25.96 1.15 16.57
C ARG A 348 26.98 0.62 15.55
N VAL A 349 26.52 -0.23 14.62
CA VAL A 349 27.36 -0.75 13.53
C VAL A 349 27.81 0.36 12.59
N ALA A 350 26.88 1.19 12.14
CA ALA A 350 27.17 2.33 11.26
C ALA A 350 28.17 3.30 11.92
N ALA A 351 27.96 3.65 13.18
CA ALA A 351 28.86 4.54 13.92
C ALA A 351 30.30 3.97 14.04
N ARG A 352 30.42 2.66 14.31
CA ARG A 352 31.73 1.98 14.36
C ARG A 352 32.41 1.98 12.98
N THR A 353 31.67 1.71 11.93
CA THR A 353 32.20 1.71 10.55
C THR A 353 32.68 3.10 10.14
N ALA A 354 31.89 4.13 10.45
CA ALA A 354 32.28 5.52 10.19
C ALA A 354 33.54 5.92 10.95
N ALA A 355 33.64 5.57 12.24
CA ALA A 355 34.82 5.83 13.06
C ALA A 355 36.08 5.09 12.54
N ALA A 356 35.93 3.84 12.09
CA ALA A 356 37.03 3.07 11.50
C ALA A 356 37.52 3.69 10.19
N ARG A 357 36.63 4.12 9.30
CA ARG A 357 36.97 4.82 8.06
C ARG A 357 37.66 6.15 8.31
N ALA A 358 37.19 6.94 9.29
CA ALA A 358 37.82 8.20 9.65
C ALA A 358 39.25 7.99 10.18
N ARG A 359 39.51 6.98 10.99
CA ARG A 359 40.85 6.61 11.46
C ARG A 359 41.78 6.15 10.32
N ALA A 360 41.26 5.34 9.38
CA ALA A 360 42.00 4.89 8.23
C ALA A 360 42.39 6.06 7.32
N ALA A 361 41.49 7.04 7.11
CA ALA A 361 41.77 8.25 6.34
C ALA A 361 42.83 9.18 7.00
N GLN A 362 42.89 9.21 8.35
CA GLN A 362 43.89 9.99 9.10
C GLN A 362 45.24 9.28 9.19
N GLY A 363 45.31 7.96 9.03
CA GLY A 363 46.57 7.19 9.07
C GLY A 363 47.30 7.07 7.75
N LEU A 364 46.82 7.71 6.69
CA LEU A 364 47.43 7.78 5.37
C LEU A 364 48.25 9.08 5.14
N HIS A 365 48.60 9.80 6.23
CA HIS A 365 49.51 10.96 6.22
C HIS A 365 50.83 10.66 6.93
#